data_058961a25d9523b175b1ed7f74113dfd
#
_entry.id   058961a25d9523b175b1ed7f74113dfd
#
_cell.length_a   1.000
_cell.length_b   1.000
_cell.length_c   1.000
_cell.angle_alpha   90.00
_cell.angle_beta   90.00
_cell.angle_gamma   90.00
#
_symmetry.space_group_name_H-M   'P 1'
#
loop_
_entity.id
_entity.type
_entity.pdbx_description
1 polymer ?
#
loop_
_entity_poly.entity_id
_entity_poly.type
_entity_poly.pdbx_seq_one_letter_code
_entity_poly.pdbx_strand_id
1 'polypeptide(L)'
;AMLAQVVPPERLNPEAFASQSQSQPQEQPAGDGQADQGPAFCPFGALEETAEGLAVGAGCKMCRLCVKKSSGVITEEETPKPQINKEEWVGVAVFADFAHGRLHPVTLELLVKAQELAAVTGHPVYALLLGSDTQKAVAELLRYGADRVYVYDHPALAEFTIEPYADAFADFIENVKPSSILVGATNLGRSLAPRV
;
A
#
# COMPACT_ATOMS: atom_id res chain seq x y z
N ALA A 1 2.49 2.89 29.71
CA ALA A 1 2.23 4.33 29.50
C ALA A 1 1.75 4.49 28.07
N MET A 2 0.53 5.03 27.90
CA MET A 2 -0.04 5.36 26.60
C MET A 2 0.72 6.53 26.00
N LEU A 3 1.24 6.40 24.78
CA LEU A 3 2.06 7.41 24.12
C LEU A 3 1.45 7.78 22.77
N ALA A 4 1.34 9.08 22.52
CA ALA A 4 1.12 9.60 21.17
C ALA A 4 2.48 10.02 20.57
N GLN A 5 2.79 9.54 19.38
CA GLN A 5 4.00 9.89 18.67
C GLN A 5 3.62 10.69 17.44
N VAL A 6 3.95 11.97 17.47
CA VAL A 6 3.77 12.86 16.30
C VAL A 6 4.95 12.66 15.38
N VAL A 7 4.68 12.29 14.13
CA VAL A 7 5.71 12.16 13.11
C VAL A 7 6.01 13.57 12.58
N PRO A 8 7.28 13.99 12.58
CA PRO A 8 7.63 15.34 12.12
C PRO A 8 7.33 15.51 10.63
N PRO A 9 6.82 16.68 10.21
CA PRO A 9 6.42 16.95 8.83
C PRO A 9 7.56 16.82 7.79
N GLU A 10 8.80 16.85 8.24
CA GLU A 10 9.99 16.68 7.40
C GLU A 10 10.09 15.27 6.76
N ARG A 11 9.36 14.28 7.30
CA ARG A 11 9.27 12.94 6.72
C ARG A 11 8.23 12.83 5.60
N LEU A 12 7.33 13.79 5.51
CA LEU A 12 6.39 13.86 4.39
C LEU A 12 7.15 14.45 3.20
N ASN A 13 7.31 13.68 2.13
CA ASN A 13 8.01 14.15 0.93
C ASN A 13 7.27 15.37 0.33
N PRO A 14 7.83 16.60 0.41
CA PRO A 14 7.15 17.79 -0.07
C PRO A 14 6.95 17.81 -1.59
N GLU A 15 7.71 17.02 -2.34
CA GLU A 15 7.59 16.91 -3.80
C GLU A 15 6.39 16.06 -4.23
N ALA A 16 5.93 15.13 -3.39
CA ALA A 16 4.71 14.35 -3.63
C ALA A 16 3.45 15.25 -3.63
N PHE A 17 3.49 16.39 -2.92
CA PHE A 17 2.39 17.35 -2.91
C PHE A 17 2.38 18.32 -4.09
N ALA A 18 3.48 18.44 -4.83
CA ALA A 18 3.62 19.42 -5.92
C ALA A 18 3.33 18.85 -7.31
N SER A 19 3.29 17.54 -7.50
CA SER A 19 3.26 16.90 -8.82
C SER A 19 1.87 16.54 -9.37
N GLN A 20 0.79 17.05 -8.78
CA GLN A 20 -0.59 16.73 -9.24
C GLN A 20 -1.14 17.64 -10.35
N SER A 21 -0.31 18.31 -11.11
CA SER A 21 -0.76 18.96 -12.35
C SER A 21 -0.03 18.36 -13.54
N GLN A 22 -0.76 17.55 -14.31
CA GLN A 22 -0.44 17.02 -15.64
C GLN A 22 -0.01 15.53 -15.69
N SER A 23 -0.99 14.65 -15.71
CA SER A 23 -0.96 13.49 -16.58
C SER A 23 -2.36 13.16 -17.05
N GLN A 24 -2.71 13.72 -18.21
CA GLN A 24 -3.87 13.25 -18.97
C GLN A 24 -3.57 11.82 -19.44
N PRO A 25 -4.56 10.91 -19.40
CA PRO A 25 -4.41 9.61 -20.02
C PRO A 25 -4.31 9.81 -21.54
N GLN A 26 -3.19 9.47 -22.12
CA GLN A 26 -3.09 9.32 -23.57
C GLN A 26 -3.84 8.05 -23.94
N GLU A 27 -5.03 8.22 -24.52
CA GLU A 27 -5.69 7.17 -25.27
C GLU A 27 -4.79 6.78 -26.44
N GLN A 28 -4.22 5.60 -26.37
CA GLN A 28 -3.57 4.99 -27.52
C GLN A 28 -4.68 4.45 -28.45
N PRO A 29 -4.65 4.76 -29.75
CA PRO A 29 -5.62 4.24 -30.68
C PRO A 29 -5.47 2.71 -30.80
N ALA A 30 -6.59 2.02 -30.77
CA ALA A 30 -6.68 0.61 -31.11
C ALA A 30 -6.23 0.45 -32.57
N GLY A 31 -5.00 0.05 -32.76
CA GLY A 31 -4.47 -0.35 -34.06
C GLY A 31 -4.89 -1.79 -34.35
N ASP A 32 -5.73 -1.98 -35.36
CA ASP A 32 -5.91 -3.25 -36.03
C ASP A 32 -4.60 -3.61 -36.77
N GLY A 33 -3.62 -4.11 -36.00
CA GLY A 33 -2.35 -4.60 -36.49
C GLY A 33 -2.35 -6.11 -36.44
N GLN A 34 -2.33 -6.76 -37.60
CA GLN A 34 -2.01 -8.17 -37.78
C GLN A 34 -0.81 -8.50 -36.89
N ALA A 35 -1.03 -9.38 -35.91
CA ALA A 35 0.00 -9.92 -35.05
C ALA A 35 1.03 -10.63 -35.96
N ASP A 36 2.17 -9.98 -36.16
CA ASP A 36 3.36 -10.67 -36.64
C ASP A 36 3.65 -11.78 -35.64
N GLN A 37 3.68 -13.02 -36.14
CA GLN A 37 3.73 -14.21 -35.31
C GLN A 37 5.12 -14.29 -34.69
N GLY A 38 5.26 -13.68 -33.53
CA GLY A 38 6.43 -13.89 -32.68
C GLY A 38 6.63 -15.38 -32.40
N PRO A 39 7.79 -15.79 -31.88
CA PRO A 39 8.21 -17.19 -31.82
C PRO A 39 7.10 -18.09 -31.31
N ALA A 40 6.82 -19.18 -32.01
CA ALA A 40 5.69 -20.10 -31.88
C ALA A 40 5.47 -20.70 -30.47
N PHE A 41 6.31 -20.30 -29.49
CA PHE A 41 6.22 -20.74 -28.10
C PHE A 41 5.20 -19.98 -27.26
N CYS A 42 4.85 -18.73 -27.66
CA CYS A 42 3.93 -17.91 -26.90
C CYS A 42 2.55 -17.81 -27.59
N PRO A 43 1.48 -18.42 -27.03
CA PRO A 43 0.15 -18.32 -27.62
C PRO A 43 -0.48 -16.92 -27.48
N PHE A 44 0.15 -16.03 -26.71
CA PHE A 44 -0.33 -14.65 -26.46
C PHE A 44 0.50 -13.60 -27.22
N GLY A 45 1.44 -14.02 -28.08
CA GLY A 45 2.29 -13.09 -28.82
C GLY A 45 3.17 -12.17 -27.97
N ALA A 46 3.44 -12.55 -26.73
CA ALA A 46 4.19 -11.72 -25.78
C ALA A 46 5.71 -11.91 -25.83
N LEU A 47 6.23 -12.65 -26.81
CA LEU A 47 7.67 -12.78 -27.09
C LEU A 47 7.99 -11.98 -28.35
N GLU A 48 8.91 -11.04 -28.23
CA GLU A 48 9.34 -10.16 -29.31
C GLU A 48 10.79 -10.45 -29.64
N GLU A 49 11.13 -10.51 -30.94
CA GLU A 49 12.51 -10.59 -31.39
C GLU A 49 13.09 -9.18 -31.45
N THR A 50 14.17 -8.96 -30.72
CA THR A 50 14.92 -7.72 -30.70
C THR A 50 16.33 -7.93 -31.27
N ALA A 51 17.05 -6.87 -31.58
CA ALA A 51 18.44 -6.95 -32.05
C ALA A 51 19.38 -7.63 -31.02
N GLU A 52 18.98 -7.68 -29.75
CA GLU A 52 19.73 -8.27 -28.64
C GLU A 52 19.26 -9.68 -28.27
N GLY A 53 18.17 -10.19 -28.89
CA GLY A 53 17.59 -11.50 -28.63
C GLY A 53 16.09 -11.44 -28.40
N LEU A 54 15.54 -12.41 -27.67
CA LEU A 54 14.14 -12.49 -27.32
C LEU A 54 13.82 -11.62 -26.09
N ALA A 55 12.86 -10.73 -26.23
CA ALA A 55 12.31 -9.94 -25.14
C ALA A 55 10.89 -10.41 -24.75
N VAL A 56 10.54 -10.23 -23.49
CA VAL A 56 9.19 -10.51 -22.96
C VAL A 56 8.42 -9.22 -22.86
N GLY A 57 7.42 -9.05 -23.72
CA GLY A 57 6.55 -7.88 -23.74
C GLY A 57 5.51 -7.84 -22.62
N ALA A 58 4.85 -6.68 -22.47
CA ALA A 58 3.83 -6.43 -21.44
C ALA A 58 2.60 -7.36 -21.51
N GLY A 59 2.35 -7.98 -22.68
CA GLY A 59 1.27 -8.97 -22.87
C GLY A 59 1.49 -10.30 -22.18
N CYS A 60 2.63 -10.54 -21.52
CA CYS A 60 2.96 -11.80 -20.89
C CYS A 60 2.01 -12.15 -19.73
N LYS A 61 1.36 -13.33 -19.83
CA LYS A 61 0.45 -13.85 -18.79
C LYS A 61 1.14 -14.71 -17.75
N MET A 62 2.47 -14.79 -17.73
CA MET A 62 3.26 -15.63 -16.81
C MET A 62 2.82 -17.11 -16.78
N CYS A 63 2.30 -17.61 -17.92
CA CYS A 63 1.71 -18.97 -18.02
C CYS A 63 2.76 -20.09 -18.15
N ARG A 64 4.04 -19.78 -18.29
CA ARG A 64 5.19 -20.71 -18.40
C ARG A 64 5.14 -21.66 -19.60
N LEU A 65 4.23 -21.45 -20.56
CA LEU A 65 4.15 -22.31 -21.76
C LEU A 65 5.40 -22.18 -22.65
N CYS A 66 5.95 -20.98 -22.76
CA CYS A 66 7.20 -20.75 -23.50
C CYS A 66 8.39 -21.53 -22.89
N VAL A 67 8.51 -21.54 -21.57
CA VAL A 67 9.54 -22.34 -20.87
C VAL A 67 9.40 -23.81 -21.18
N LYS A 68 8.17 -24.36 -21.12
CA LYS A 68 7.90 -25.78 -21.40
C LYS A 68 8.13 -26.17 -22.87
N LYS A 69 7.82 -25.26 -23.82
CA LYS A 69 7.86 -25.54 -25.25
C LYS A 69 9.21 -25.24 -25.90
N SER A 70 10.04 -24.41 -25.29
CA SER A 70 11.32 -23.97 -25.86
C SER A 70 12.47 -24.98 -25.73
N SER A 71 12.23 -26.14 -25.12
CA SER A 71 13.25 -27.18 -24.94
C SER A 71 14.56 -26.65 -24.30
N GLY A 72 14.44 -25.73 -23.35
CA GLY A 72 15.57 -25.16 -22.62
C GLY A 72 16.15 -23.86 -23.19
N VAL A 73 15.60 -23.34 -24.28
CA VAL A 73 16.02 -22.03 -24.83
C VAL A 73 15.55 -20.88 -23.91
N ILE A 74 14.36 -21.02 -23.33
CA ILE A 74 13.82 -20.09 -22.35
C ILE A 74 13.78 -20.79 -21.00
N THR A 75 14.50 -20.24 -20.02
CA THR A 75 14.53 -20.74 -18.66
C THR A 75 13.85 -19.74 -17.73
N GLU A 76 13.22 -20.24 -16.67
CA GLU A 76 12.71 -19.42 -15.59
C GLU A 76 13.78 -19.31 -14.51
N GLU A 77 14.16 -18.09 -14.19
CA GLU A 77 15.02 -17.81 -13.06
C GLU A 77 14.14 -17.33 -11.89
N GLU A 78 14.15 -18.06 -10.80
CA GLU A 78 13.47 -17.63 -9.60
C GLU A 78 14.28 -16.51 -8.94
N THR A 79 13.80 -15.28 -9.05
CA THR A 79 14.35 -14.19 -8.24
C THR A 79 14.17 -14.55 -6.76
N PRO A 80 15.24 -14.62 -5.96
CA PRO A 80 15.10 -14.91 -4.55
C PRO A 80 14.15 -13.90 -3.92
N LYS A 81 13.06 -14.38 -3.34
CA LYS A 81 12.12 -13.53 -2.64
C LYS A 81 12.85 -12.89 -1.46
N PRO A 82 12.73 -11.56 -1.29
CA PRO A 82 13.32 -10.92 -0.12
C PRO A 82 12.80 -11.63 1.15
N GLN A 83 13.72 -12.13 1.96
CA GLN A 83 13.36 -12.75 3.23
C GLN A 83 13.02 -11.64 4.20
N ILE A 84 11.73 -11.52 4.49
CA ILE A 84 11.24 -10.59 5.51
C ILE A 84 11.47 -11.25 6.87
N ASN A 85 12.23 -10.57 7.75
CA ASN A 85 12.35 -10.99 9.13
C ASN A 85 11.03 -10.69 9.86
N LYS A 86 10.21 -11.71 10.04
CA LYS A 86 8.88 -11.57 10.65
C LYS A 86 8.92 -11.14 12.12
N GLU A 87 10.03 -11.36 12.81
CA GLU A 87 10.20 -10.98 14.22
C GLU A 87 10.28 -9.46 14.41
N GLU A 88 10.61 -8.71 13.35
CA GLU A 88 10.61 -7.26 13.38
C GLU A 88 9.20 -6.65 13.24
N TRP A 89 8.24 -7.45 12.78
CA TRP A 89 6.87 -7.00 12.51
C TRP A 89 5.98 -7.29 13.72
N VAL A 90 5.83 -6.28 14.58
CA VAL A 90 5.14 -6.40 15.88
C VAL A 90 4.07 -5.33 16.01
N GLY A 91 2.91 -5.72 16.48
CA GLY A 91 1.78 -4.84 16.76
C GLY A 91 0.60 -5.05 15.81
N VAL A 92 -0.59 -4.83 16.32
CA VAL A 92 -1.84 -4.78 15.55
C VAL A 92 -2.20 -3.32 15.38
N ALA A 93 -2.13 -2.82 14.15
CA ALA A 93 -2.45 -1.44 13.85
C ALA A 93 -3.89 -1.29 13.35
N VAL A 94 -4.50 -0.15 13.67
CA VAL A 94 -5.79 0.28 13.14
C VAL A 94 -5.57 1.60 12.40
N PHE A 95 -5.98 1.66 11.14
CA PHE A 95 -6.08 2.94 10.44
C PHE A 95 -7.31 3.69 10.95
N ALA A 96 -7.08 4.85 11.55
CA ALA A 96 -8.12 5.71 12.05
C ALA A 96 -8.72 6.54 10.91
N ASP A 97 -9.93 6.18 10.49
CA ASP A 97 -10.68 6.98 9.51
C ASP A 97 -11.13 8.29 10.18
N PHE A 98 -10.47 9.37 9.80
CA PHE A 98 -10.66 10.70 10.36
C PHE A 98 -10.97 11.70 9.25
N ALA A 99 -12.12 12.32 9.36
CA ALA A 99 -12.57 13.32 8.40
C ALA A 99 -13.37 14.42 9.11
N HIS A 100 -13.23 15.65 8.67
CA HIS A 100 -13.96 16.82 9.19
C HIS A 100 -13.87 16.96 10.73
N GLY A 101 -12.71 16.68 11.30
CA GLY A 101 -12.45 16.79 12.74
C GLY A 101 -13.08 15.69 13.60
N ARG A 102 -13.50 14.56 13.01
CA ARG A 102 -14.16 13.44 13.71
C ARG A 102 -13.62 12.09 13.27
N LEU A 103 -13.55 11.17 14.22
CA LEU A 103 -13.31 9.76 13.93
C LEU A 103 -14.61 9.11 13.41
N HIS A 104 -14.47 8.32 12.35
CA HIS A 104 -15.58 7.48 11.91
C HIS A 104 -15.82 6.36 12.93
N PRO A 105 -17.07 6.02 13.27
CA PRO A 105 -17.38 4.99 14.27
C PRO A 105 -16.72 3.65 14.04
N VAL A 106 -16.51 3.26 12.79
CA VAL A 106 -15.80 2.02 12.41
C VAL A 106 -14.39 1.93 13.02
N THR A 107 -13.72 3.06 13.21
CA THR A 107 -12.39 3.10 13.85
C THR A 107 -12.43 2.53 15.26
N LEU A 108 -13.46 2.88 16.02
CA LEU A 108 -13.61 2.40 17.40
C LEU A 108 -13.95 0.92 17.45
N GLU A 109 -14.78 0.44 16.51
CA GLU A 109 -15.08 -0.98 16.36
C GLU A 109 -13.83 -1.79 16.01
N LEU A 110 -13.00 -1.25 15.10
CA LEU A 110 -11.73 -1.88 14.71
C LEU A 110 -10.71 -1.88 15.86
N LEU A 111 -10.70 -0.87 16.73
CA LEU A 111 -9.84 -0.86 17.92
C LEU A 111 -10.22 -2.01 18.87
N VAL A 112 -11.50 -2.26 19.09
CA VAL A 112 -11.94 -3.40 19.89
C VAL A 112 -11.48 -4.72 19.25
N LYS A 113 -11.63 -4.85 17.93
CA LYS A 113 -11.17 -6.04 17.22
C LYS A 113 -9.64 -6.19 17.26
N ALA A 114 -8.90 -5.09 17.18
CA ALA A 114 -7.44 -5.09 17.30
C ALA A 114 -7.00 -5.58 18.69
N GLN A 115 -7.70 -5.18 19.76
CA GLN A 115 -7.43 -5.65 21.12
C GLN A 115 -7.66 -7.16 21.28
N GLU A 116 -8.72 -7.70 20.66
CA GLU A 116 -8.96 -9.15 20.66
C GLU A 116 -7.82 -9.91 19.95
N LEU A 117 -7.34 -9.40 18.79
CA LEU A 117 -6.23 -10.00 18.06
C LEU A 117 -4.91 -9.87 18.85
N ALA A 118 -4.67 -8.69 19.42
CA ALA A 118 -3.50 -8.40 20.23
C ALA A 118 -3.41 -9.28 21.46
N ALA A 119 -4.55 -9.59 22.11
CA ALA A 119 -4.60 -10.49 23.25
C ALA A 119 -4.15 -11.93 22.92
N VAL A 120 -4.39 -12.38 21.67
CA VAL A 120 -3.94 -13.70 21.20
C VAL A 120 -2.45 -13.73 20.90
N THR A 121 -1.92 -12.65 20.31
CA THR A 121 -0.52 -12.57 19.87
C THR A 121 0.44 -12.02 20.91
N GLY A 122 -0.07 -11.38 21.97
CA GLY A 122 0.72 -10.62 22.94
C GLY A 122 1.28 -9.30 22.38
N HIS A 123 0.77 -8.83 21.25
CA HIS A 123 1.24 -7.63 20.58
C HIS A 123 0.55 -6.37 21.10
N PRO A 124 1.19 -5.20 21.04
CA PRO A 124 0.54 -3.93 21.33
C PRO A 124 -0.45 -3.52 20.22
N VAL A 125 -1.43 -2.69 20.60
CA VAL A 125 -2.39 -2.07 19.67
C VAL A 125 -1.93 -0.69 19.28
N TYR A 126 -1.81 -0.46 17.99
CA TYR A 126 -1.44 0.84 17.42
C TYR A 126 -2.63 1.49 16.72
N ALA A 127 -2.67 2.81 16.70
CA ALA A 127 -3.56 3.55 15.81
C ALA A 127 -2.71 4.45 14.89
N LEU A 128 -3.03 4.44 13.60
CA LEU A 128 -2.48 5.36 12.61
C LEU A 128 -3.51 6.44 12.33
N LEU A 129 -3.19 7.68 12.60
CA LEU A 129 -4.06 8.85 12.42
C LEU A 129 -3.42 9.83 11.44
N LEU A 130 -4.08 10.04 10.30
CA LEU A 130 -3.68 11.01 9.28
C LEU A 130 -4.70 12.14 9.24
N GLY A 131 -4.25 13.39 9.22
CA GLY A 131 -5.19 14.52 9.16
C GLY A 131 -4.57 15.87 9.51
N SER A 132 -5.42 16.80 9.88
CA SER A 132 -5.04 18.11 10.43
C SER A 132 -5.89 18.41 11.66
N ASP A 133 -5.32 19.06 12.65
CA ASP A 133 -5.95 19.35 13.95
C ASP A 133 -6.41 18.07 14.69
N THR A 134 -5.54 17.09 14.77
CA THR A 134 -5.85 15.71 15.20
C THR A 134 -5.90 15.51 16.71
N GLN A 135 -5.56 16.50 17.54
CA GLN A 135 -5.35 16.37 19.01
C GLN A 135 -6.53 15.72 19.75
N LYS A 136 -7.77 16.08 19.37
CA LYS A 136 -8.97 15.52 20.00
C LYS A 136 -9.13 14.03 19.66
N ALA A 137 -8.86 13.68 18.41
CA ALA A 137 -8.93 12.31 17.93
C ALA A 137 -7.86 11.43 18.61
N VAL A 138 -6.65 11.94 18.84
CA VAL A 138 -5.60 11.24 19.60
C VAL A 138 -6.07 10.88 21.00
N ALA A 139 -6.64 11.84 21.74
CA ALA A 139 -7.14 11.60 23.09
C ALA A 139 -8.26 10.55 23.12
N GLU A 140 -9.11 10.56 22.09
CA GLU A 140 -10.19 9.58 21.91
C GLU A 140 -9.63 8.18 21.63
N LEU A 141 -8.71 8.02 20.69
CA LEU A 141 -8.08 6.73 20.35
C LEU A 141 -7.37 6.10 21.57
N LEU A 142 -6.62 6.89 22.32
CA LEU A 142 -5.97 6.42 23.55
C LEU A 142 -6.99 5.96 24.60
N ARG A 143 -8.09 6.70 24.77
CA ARG A 143 -9.16 6.32 25.71
C ARG A 143 -9.86 5.02 25.32
N TYR A 144 -9.95 4.73 24.01
CA TYR A 144 -10.53 3.48 23.50
C TYR A 144 -9.53 2.32 23.44
N GLY A 145 -8.33 2.48 23.99
CA GLY A 145 -7.41 1.39 24.26
C GLY A 145 -6.35 1.17 23.20
N ALA A 146 -6.01 2.16 22.39
CA ALA A 146 -4.77 2.15 21.65
C ALA A 146 -3.59 2.33 22.61
N ASP A 147 -2.57 1.47 22.54
CA ASP A 147 -1.34 1.60 23.34
C ASP A 147 -0.48 2.74 22.83
N ARG A 148 -0.47 2.95 21.50
CA ARG A 148 0.24 4.05 20.84
C ARG A 148 -0.59 4.59 19.69
N VAL A 149 -0.52 5.92 19.48
CA VAL A 149 -1.10 6.60 18.33
C VAL A 149 0.03 7.24 17.54
N TYR A 150 0.18 6.83 16.29
CA TYR A 150 1.10 7.45 15.33
C TYR A 150 0.32 8.50 14.55
N VAL A 151 0.79 9.73 14.60
CA VAL A 151 0.05 10.89 14.12
C VAL A 151 0.85 11.58 13.02
N TYR A 152 0.24 11.70 11.85
CA TYR A 152 0.69 12.56 10.77
C TYR A 152 -0.27 13.76 10.71
N ASP A 153 0.09 14.84 11.39
CA ASP A 153 -0.72 16.06 11.46
C ASP A 153 -0.10 17.13 10.55
N HIS A 154 -0.73 17.36 9.41
CA HIS A 154 -0.26 18.32 8.43
C HIS A 154 -1.42 18.93 7.64
N PRO A 155 -1.40 20.25 7.30
CA PRO A 155 -2.47 20.88 6.52
C PRO A 155 -2.80 20.21 5.20
N ALA A 156 -1.81 19.59 4.52
CA ALA A 156 -2.02 18.85 3.28
C ALA A 156 -2.85 17.55 3.47
N LEU A 157 -3.00 17.08 4.71
CA LEU A 157 -3.83 15.94 5.06
C LEU A 157 -5.20 16.35 5.62
N ALA A 158 -5.56 17.65 5.55
CA ALA A 158 -6.86 18.14 6.02
C ALA A 158 -8.02 17.52 5.21
N GLU A 159 -7.81 17.34 3.91
CA GLU A 159 -8.74 16.68 3.00
C GLU A 159 -8.12 15.42 2.42
N PHE A 160 -8.94 14.39 2.22
CA PHE A 160 -8.45 13.13 1.67
C PHE A 160 -7.99 13.29 0.22
N THR A 161 -6.70 13.10 -0.01
CA THR A 161 -6.09 12.93 -1.32
C THR A 161 -5.24 11.67 -1.29
N ILE A 162 -5.33 10.86 -2.36
CA ILE A 162 -4.82 9.49 -2.32
C ILE A 162 -3.30 9.40 -2.13
N GLU A 163 -2.53 10.23 -2.85
CA GLU A 163 -1.07 10.13 -2.83
C GLU A 163 -0.47 10.54 -1.48
N PRO A 164 -0.78 11.72 -0.89
CA PRO A 164 -0.25 12.08 0.42
C PRO A 164 -0.63 11.11 1.54
N TYR A 165 -1.83 10.55 1.47
CA TYR A 165 -2.27 9.55 2.45
C TYR A 165 -1.53 8.22 2.27
N ALA A 166 -1.31 7.79 1.02
CA ALA A 166 -0.55 6.58 0.72
C ALA A 166 0.92 6.71 1.15
N ASP A 167 1.55 7.87 0.89
CA ASP A 167 2.93 8.13 1.30
C ASP A 167 3.09 8.10 2.82
N ALA A 168 2.20 8.78 3.55
CA ALA A 168 2.21 8.78 5.01
C ALA A 168 1.96 7.38 5.59
N PHE A 169 1.08 6.61 4.95
CA PHE A 169 0.78 5.24 5.37
C PHE A 169 1.98 4.30 5.09
N ALA A 170 2.63 4.44 3.94
CA ALA A 170 3.83 3.68 3.61
C ALA A 170 4.98 3.99 4.58
N ASP A 171 5.22 5.28 4.90
CA ASP A 171 6.22 5.67 5.92
C ASP A 171 5.92 5.02 7.29
N PHE A 172 4.64 4.98 7.69
CA PHE A 172 4.24 4.28 8.91
C PHE A 172 4.59 2.79 8.86
N ILE A 173 4.27 2.10 7.76
CA ILE A 173 4.55 0.67 7.61
C ILE A 173 6.06 0.40 7.69
N GLU A 174 6.86 1.17 6.97
CA GLU A 174 8.31 1.00 6.92
C GLU A 174 9.00 1.22 8.26
N ASN A 175 8.53 2.22 9.02
CA ASN A 175 9.17 2.61 10.29
C ASN A 175 8.64 1.83 11.50
N VAL A 176 7.35 1.47 11.51
CA VAL A 176 6.70 0.80 12.67
C VAL A 176 6.64 -0.70 12.50
N LYS A 177 6.57 -1.18 11.25
CA LYS A 177 6.50 -2.61 10.89
C LYS A 177 5.41 -3.36 11.67
N PRO A 178 4.13 -2.93 11.60
CA PRO A 178 3.06 -3.65 12.27
C PRO A 178 2.85 -5.04 11.65
N SER A 179 2.56 -6.05 12.47
CA SER A 179 2.31 -7.42 11.98
C SER A 179 0.99 -7.53 11.21
N SER A 180 0.05 -6.66 11.50
CA SER A 180 -1.24 -6.57 10.80
C SER A 180 -1.81 -5.16 10.90
N ILE A 181 -2.58 -4.78 9.88
CA ILE A 181 -3.26 -3.48 9.84
C ILE A 181 -4.73 -3.71 9.53
N LEU A 182 -5.60 -3.15 10.35
CA LEU A 182 -7.06 -3.14 10.15
C LEU A 182 -7.47 -1.81 9.51
N VAL A 183 -8.17 -1.89 8.40
CA VAL A 183 -8.69 -0.72 7.69
C VAL A 183 -10.19 -0.86 7.52
N GLY A 184 -10.95 0.18 7.87
CA GLY A 184 -12.41 0.18 7.72
C GLY A 184 -12.83 0.16 6.24
N ALA A 185 -13.89 -0.57 5.91
CA ALA A 185 -14.43 -0.62 4.56
C ALA A 185 -15.27 0.62 4.18
N THR A 186 -14.83 1.80 4.62
CA THR A 186 -15.37 3.11 4.23
C THR A 186 -14.94 3.49 2.81
N ASN A 187 -15.44 4.59 2.28
CA ASN A 187 -14.99 5.09 0.97
C ASN A 187 -13.50 5.42 0.99
N LEU A 188 -13.01 6.03 2.07
CA LEU A 188 -11.60 6.35 2.27
C LEU A 188 -10.76 5.08 2.36
N GLY A 189 -11.11 4.15 3.25
CA GLY A 189 -10.34 2.94 3.46
C GLY A 189 -10.31 2.02 2.23
N ARG A 190 -11.42 1.90 1.48
CA ARG A 190 -11.45 1.12 0.23
C ARG A 190 -10.61 1.74 -0.88
N SER A 191 -10.44 3.05 -0.88
CA SER A 191 -9.57 3.73 -1.85
C SER A 191 -8.10 3.65 -1.46
N LEU A 192 -7.78 3.77 -0.18
CA LEU A 192 -6.43 3.84 0.33
C LEU A 192 -5.75 2.46 0.45
N ALA A 193 -6.42 1.48 1.04
CA ALA A 193 -5.81 0.18 1.35
C ALA A 193 -5.20 -0.56 0.13
N PRO A 194 -5.80 -0.58 -1.07
CA PRO A 194 -5.19 -1.23 -2.22
C PRO A 194 -4.06 -0.40 -2.86
N ARG A 195 -3.86 0.85 -2.44
CA ARG A 195 -2.81 1.73 -2.97
C ARG A 195 -1.50 1.61 -2.18
N VAL A 196 -1.57 1.18 -0.95
CA VAL A 196 -0.45 0.93 -0.02
C VAL A 196 -0.09 -0.56 -0.02
#